data_36ea66d8a20ad58e1e82416e745510d7
#
_entry.id   36ea66d8a20ad58e1e82416e745510d7
#
_cell.length_a   1.000
_cell.length_b   1.000
_cell.length_c   1.000
_cell.angle_alpha   90.00
_cell.angle_beta   90.00
_cell.angle_gamma   90.00
#
_symmetry.space_group_name_H-M   'P 1'
#
loop_
_entity.id
_entity.type
_entity.pdbx_description
1 polymer ?
#
loop_
_entity_poly.entity_id
_entity_poly.type
_entity_poly.pdbx_seq_one_letter_code
_entity_poly.pdbx_strand_id
1 'polypeptide(L)'
;MEILLALLGIGLLAGIAGGGSDGGGGGGSGGDSEAPDPTEEGSAFGDLLEGTEFNDVIFGREGNDTIIGGIGNDYLDGNADQDSIEGGVGDDSLFGGADNDRLFGESGDDFLRGGENADLLDGGEDDDRLEGAKGTDTLIGGLGADFLKGGEGNDSLVGGEGVDTFEGGPGADTLIGILGEYTEAPADDADDGDILEGWNGADIIVMGNGDQAWGEYGTGPADGAGDFFVSGIWASDTPPIVRDYDPLADQLVLYYDAGAPETPEVTVTSVVISGSTTFEIALDTVVVMEVDAGTAGYTIEPDDILLVPGSVA
;
A
#
# COMPACT_ATOMS: atom_id res chain seq x y z
N MET A 1 17.30 7.11 8.71
CA MET A 1 17.33 8.08 7.58
C MET A 1 15.92 8.66 7.51
N GLU A 2 15.79 9.88 7.96
CA GLU A 2 14.50 10.53 8.19
C GLU A 2 13.77 10.80 6.88
N ILE A 3 12.75 10.04 6.57
CA ILE A 3 11.74 10.38 5.57
C ILE A 3 10.37 9.92 6.10
N LEU A 4 9.96 10.43 7.21
CA LEU A 4 8.56 10.35 7.62
C LEU A 4 8.25 11.36 8.71
N LEU A 5 8.23 12.64 8.37
CA LEU A 5 7.55 13.67 9.19
C LEU A 5 7.50 15.00 8.43
N ALA A 6 6.62 15.07 7.45
CA ALA A 6 6.23 16.35 6.86
C ALA A 6 4.80 16.29 6.29
N LEU A 7 3.89 15.73 7.01
CA LEU A 7 2.45 15.77 6.68
C LEU A 7 1.65 16.18 7.90
N LEU A 8 1.92 17.37 8.40
CA LEU A 8 0.95 18.08 9.27
C LEU A 8 1.21 19.57 9.14
N GLY A 9 0.48 20.21 8.24
CA GLY A 9 0.56 21.66 8.07
C GLY A 9 -0.35 22.18 6.98
N ILE A 10 -1.60 21.76 6.89
CA ILE A 10 -2.60 22.49 6.12
C ILE A 10 -3.34 23.39 7.11
N GLY A 11 -2.90 24.64 7.12
CA GLY A 11 -3.56 25.70 7.85
C GLY A 11 -4.82 26.14 7.13
N LEU A 12 -5.91 26.04 7.86
CA LEU A 12 -7.20 26.65 7.60
C LEU A 12 -7.05 28.09 7.06
N LEU A 13 -7.45 28.35 5.82
CA LEU A 13 -7.73 29.71 5.35
C LEU A 13 -9.19 29.77 4.91
N ALA A 14 -9.99 30.35 5.79
CA ALA A 14 -11.38 30.65 5.54
C ALA A 14 -11.52 31.89 4.65
N GLY A 15 -12.36 31.77 3.65
CA GLY A 15 -13.30 32.83 3.22
C GLY A 15 -12.84 33.81 2.17
N ILE A 16 -13.55 33.85 1.08
CA ILE A 16 -14.24 35.07 0.63
C ILE A 16 -15.36 34.65 -0.32
N ALA A 17 -16.58 35.04 0.08
CA ALA A 17 -17.80 34.91 -0.69
C ALA A 17 -17.86 35.89 -1.88
N GLY A 18 -18.41 35.49 -2.99
CA GLY A 18 -18.80 36.35 -4.09
C GLY A 18 -19.99 35.77 -4.83
N GLY A 19 -21.17 36.22 -4.45
CA GLY A 19 -22.45 35.72 -4.88
C GLY A 19 -22.88 36.07 -6.30
N GLY A 20 -23.76 35.24 -6.82
CA GLY A 20 -24.58 35.46 -8.01
C GLY A 20 -25.85 34.65 -7.87
N SER A 21 -26.91 35.34 -7.53
CA SER A 21 -28.28 34.86 -7.41
C SER A 21 -28.88 34.43 -8.72
N ASP A 22 -29.61 33.32 -8.75
CA ASP A 22 -30.99 33.38 -9.22
C ASP A 22 -31.79 32.15 -8.74
N GLY A 23 -32.95 32.40 -8.29
CA GLY A 23 -33.81 31.50 -7.58
C GLY A 23 -34.83 30.78 -8.45
N GLY A 24 -35.38 29.70 -7.88
CA GLY A 24 -36.58 29.06 -8.42
C GLY A 24 -36.93 27.82 -7.60
N GLY A 25 -37.82 27.97 -6.65
CA GLY A 25 -38.23 26.93 -5.74
C GLY A 25 -39.15 25.86 -6.30
N GLY A 26 -39.24 24.75 -5.60
CA GLY A 26 -40.26 23.73 -5.78
C GLY A 26 -39.97 22.49 -4.94
N GLY A 27 -40.60 22.36 -3.79
CA GLY A 27 -40.49 21.24 -2.87
C GLY A 27 -41.15 19.97 -3.42
N GLY A 28 -40.66 18.83 -3.01
CA GLY A 28 -41.23 17.52 -3.25
C GLY A 28 -40.48 16.46 -2.49
N SER A 29 -41.09 15.90 -1.47
CA SER A 29 -40.65 14.79 -0.65
C SER A 29 -40.71 13.47 -1.40
N GLY A 30 -39.71 12.67 -1.36
CA GLY A 30 -39.71 11.27 -1.82
C GLY A 30 -38.30 10.77 -1.96
N GLY A 31 -37.94 9.69 -1.25
CA GLY A 31 -36.64 9.09 -1.29
C GLY A 31 -36.25 8.72 -2.71
N ASP A 32 -35.36 9.45 -3.24
CA ASP A 32 -34.92 9.37 -4.61
C ASP A 32 -33.45 9.03 -4.61
N SER A 33 -33.15 7.91 -5.29
CA SER A 33 -31.88 7.70 -5.95
C SER A 33 -31.78 8.81 -6.99
N GLU A 34 -31.28 9.98 -6.63
CA GLU A 34 -31.10 11.05 -7.62
C GLU A 34 -30.00 10.68 -8.59
N ALA A 35 -30.24 11.06 -9.83
CA ALA A 35 -29.28 10.94 -10.91
C ALA A 35 -28.04 11.76 -10.52
N PRO A 36 -26.81 11.34 -10.97
CA PRO A 36 -25.61 12.11 -10.73
C PRO A 36 -25.88 13.58 -11.09
N ASP A 37 -25.49 14.47 -10.18
CA ASP A 37 -25.64 15.91 -10.40
C ASP A 37 -24.74 16.35 -11.58
N PRO A 38 -24.97 17.48 -12.21
CA PRO A 38 -24.38 17.80 -13.49
C PRO A 38 -22.85 17.73 -13.45
N THR A 39 -22.30 17.05 -14.46
CA THR A 39 -20.86 16.98 -14.72
C THR A 39 -20.23 18.35 -14.59
N GLU A 40 -19.29 18.52 -13.67
CA GLU A 40 -18.45 19.69 -13.57
C GLU A 40 -17.18 19.48 -14.39
N GLU A 41 -16.81 20.47 -15.19
CA GLU A 41 -15.63 20.38 -16.05
C GLU A 41 -14.75 21.61 -15.85
N GLY A 42 -13.47 21.37 -15.56
CA GLY A 42 -12.44 22.40 -15.50
C GLY A 42 -12.10 23.00 -16.86
N SER A 43 -11.14 23.86 -16.87
CA SER A 43 -10.65 24.57 -18.06
C SER A 43 -9.33 23.97 -18.59
N ALA A 44 -8.43 24.73 -19.10
CA ALA A 44 -7.06 24.35 -19.47
C ALA A 44 -6.04 25.07 -18.56
N PHE A 45 -6.44 25.38 -17.36
CA PHE A 45 -5.60 26.04 -16.35
C PHE A 45 -5.97 25.45 -14.99
N GLY A 46 -5.08 25.51 -14.02
CA GLY A 46 -5.36 24.99 -12.68
C GLY A 46 -6.63 25.60 -12.07
N ASP A 47 -7.59 24.72 -11.80
CA ASP A 47 -8.91 25.04 -11.28
C ASP A 47 -9.09 24.51 -9.85
N LEU A 48 -10.07 25.02 -9.12
CA LEU A 48 -10.61 24.44 -7.89
C LEU A 48 -12.04 24.02 -8.18
N LEU A 49 -12.29 22.71 -8.16
CA LEU A 49 -13.58 22.09 -8.44
C LEU A 49 -14.08 21.43 -7.15
N GLU A 50 -15.27 21.81 -6.71
CA GLU A 50 -15.85 21.31 -5.45
C GLU A 50 -17.23 20.69 -5.74
N GLY A 51 -17.36 19.40 -5.47
CA GLY A 51 -18.63 18.68 -5.53
C GLY A 51 -19.59 19.05 -4.40
N THR A 52 -20.59 18.22 -4.19
CA THR A 52 -21.74 18.52 -3.35
C THR A 52 -21.93 17.50 -2.20
N GLU A 53 -23.17 17.24 -1.81
CA GLU A 53 -23.57 16.16 -0.90
C GLU A 53 -24.22 14.98 -1.65
N PHE A 54 -24.05 14.91 -2.97
CA PHE A 54 -24.61 13.89 -3.86
C PHE A 54 -23.50 13.33 -4.76
N ASN A 55 -23.77 12.22 -5.43
CA ASN A 55 -22.83 11.61 -6.36
C ASN A 55 -22.52 12.53 -7.54
N ASP A 56 -21.30 13.04 -7.58
CA ASP A 56 -20.82 13.99 -8.56
C ASP A 56 -19.97 13.33 -9.67
N VAL A 57 -19.84 14.00 -10.80
CA VAL A 57 -18.92 13.63 -11.88
C VAL A 57 -18.10 14.85 -12.24
N ILE A 58 -16.81 14.85 -11.93
CA ILE A 58 -15.92 16.01 -12.09
C ILE A 58 -14.71 15.65 -12.96
N PHE A 59 -14.39 16.52 -13.91
CA PHE A 59 -13.22 16.41 -14.78
C PHE A 59 -12.36 17.67 -14.69
N GLY A 60 -11.07 17.55 -14.27
CA GLY A 60 -10.10 18.65 -14.23
C GLY A 60 -9.71 19.11 -15.64
N ARG A 61 -9.31 18.22 -16.51
CA ARG A 61 -8.85 18.37 -17.91
C ARG A 61 -7.36 18.66 -18.04
N GLU A 62 -6.94 19.87 -18.47
CA GLU A 62 -5.56 20.33 -18.54
C GLU A 62 -5.32 21.34 -17.41
N GLY A 63 -4.17 21.31 -16.80
CA GLY A 63 -3.81 22.23 -15.70
C GLY A 63 -3.72 21.52 -14.37
N ASN A 64 -2.98 22.12 -13.44
CA ASN A 64 -2.84 21.54 -12.10
C ASN A 64 -4.10 21.86 -11.28
N ASP A 65 -5.00 20.89 -11.16
CA ASP A 65 -6.31 21.07 -10.56
C ASP A 65 -6.33 20.62 -9.11
N THR A 66 -7.30 21.15 -8.38
CA THR A 66 -7.70 20.64 -7.07
C THR A 66 -9.16 20.26 -7.16
N ILE A 67 -9.44 18.98 -6.97
CA ILE A 67 -10.80 18.41 -7.08
C ILE A 67 -11.19 17.84 -5.71
N ILE A 68 -12.38 18.19 -5.25
CA ILE A 68 -12.95 17.70 -3.97
C ILE A 68 -14.35 17.16 -4.26
N GLY A 69 -14.55 15.84 -4.07
CA GLY A 69 -15.86 15.20 -4.30
C GLY A 69 -16.89 15.61 -3.25
N GLY A 70 -16.63 15.32 -2.01
CA GLY A 70 -17.46 15.76 -0.90
C GLY A 70 -18.19 14.64 -0.19
N ILE A 71 -19.49 14.56 -0.30
CA ILE A 71 -20.29 13.45 0.23
C ILE A 71 -21.01 12.81 -0.95
N GLY A 72 -20.90 11.51 -1.11
CA GLY A 72 -21.54 10.80 -2.20
C GLY A 72 -20.58 9.76 -2.75
N ASN A 73 -21.00 9.00 -3.72
CA ASN A 73 -20.12 8.10 -4.45
C ASN A 73 -19.74 8.82 -5.75
N ASP A 74 -18.57 9.44 -5.74
CA ASP A 74 -18.15 10.41 -6.75
C ASP A 74 -17.27 9.77 -7.84
N TYR A 75 -17.25 10.37 -9.01
CA TYR A 75 -16.32 10.06 -10.10
C TYR A 75 -15.47 11.29 -10.40
N LEU A 76 -14.17 11.22 -10.12
CA LEU A 76 -13.25 12.34 -10.20
C LEU A 76 -12.08 11.99 -11.11
N ASP A 77 -11.79 12.83 -12.10
CA ASP A 77 -10.74 12.57 -13.09
C ASP A 77 -9.93 13.86 -13.33
N GLY A 78 -8.66 13.86 -12.91
CA GLY A 78 -7.74 14.98 -13.11
C GLY A 78 -7.36 15.16 -14.57
N ASN A 79 -7.13 14.09 -15.29
CA ASN A 79 -6.70 13.95 -16.68
C ASN A 79 -5.23 14.29 -16.94
N ALA A 80 -4.83 15.55 -17.03
CA ALA A 80 -3.47 15.92 -17.44
C ALA A 80 -2.87 17.03 -16.57
N ASP A 81 -1.56 17.01 -16.45
CA ASP A 81 -0.80 17.83 -15.51
C ASP A 81 -0.95 17.32 -14.04
N GLN A 82 -0.43 18.03 -13.06
CA GLN A 82 -0.33 17.56 -11.67
C GLN A 82 -1.56 17.94 -10.85
N ASP A 83 -2.35 16.97 -10.49
CA ASP A 83 -3.63 17.17 -9.82
C ASP A 83 -3.59 16.74 -8.33
N SER A 84 -4.53 17.30 -7.57
CA SER A 84 -4.82 16.89 -6.19
C SER A 84 -6.30 16.59 -6.08
N ILE A 85 -6.65 15.34 -5.79
CA ILE A 85 -8.02 14.84 -5.81
C ILE A 85 -8.34 14.27 -4.44
N GLU A 86 -9.44 14.74 -3.83
CA GLU A 86 -10.01 14.26 -2.58
C GLU A 86 -11.42 13.72 -2.85
N GLY A 87 -11.66 12.41 -2.57
CA GLY A 87 -12.97 11.77 -2.71
C GLY A 87 -13.94 12.29 -1.65
N GLY A 88 -13.69 11.94 -0.41
CA GLY A 88 -14.43 12.44 0.73
C GLY A 88 -15.17 11.34 1.48
N VAL A 89 -16.50 11.38 1.51
CA VAL A 89 -17.31 10.38 2.20
C VAL A 89 -18.16 9.62 1.19
N GLY A 90 -17.95 8.32 1.06
CA GLY A 90 -18.68 7.43 0.16
C GLY A 90 -17.72 6.60 -0.67
N ASP A 91 -18.23 5.68 -1.47
CA ASP A 91 -17.41 4.81 -2.29
C ASP A 91 -17.07 5.53 -3.60
N ASP A 92 -15.88 6.11 -3.68
CA ASP A 92 -15.47 7.03 -4.73
C ASP A 92 -14.63 6.35 -5.84
N SER A 93 -14.49 7.02 -6.97
CA SER A 93 -13.62 6.58 -8.07
C SER A 93 -12.74 7.74 -8.54
N LEU A 94 -11.45 7.69 -8.22
CA LEU A 94 -10.47 8.73 -8.45
C LEU A 94 -9.45 8.31 -9.52
N PHE A 95 -9.22 9.19 -10.48
CA PHE A 95 -8.26 9.00 -11.56
C PHE A 95 -7.34 10.22 -11.64
N GLY A 96 -6.03 10.03 -11.47
CA GLY A 96 -5.04 11.09 -11.65
C GLY A 96 -4.86 11.40 -13.14
N GLY A 97 -4.28 10.46 -13.85
CA GLY A 97 -4.16 10.53 -15.30
C GLY A 97 -2.74 10.61 -15.80
N ALA A 98 -2.24 11.74 -16.17
CA ALA A 98 -0.89 11.94 -16.64
C ALA A 98 -0.15 12.97 -15.78
N ASP A 99 1.15 12.80 -15.61
CA ASP A 99 2.00 13.53 -14.69
C ASP A 99 1.85 13.06 -13.23
N ASN A 100 2.37 13.79 -12.25
CA ASN A 100 2.47 13.31 -10.88
C ASN A 100 1.30 13.80 -10.03
N ASP A 101 0.40 12.91 -9.68
CA ASP A 101 -0.86 13.21 -9.02
C ASP A 101 -0.85 12.87 -7.52
N ARG A 102 -1.87 13.38 -6.82
CA ARG A 102 -2.17 13.03 -5.44
C ARG A 102 -3.65 12.72 -5.32
N LEU A 103 -3.95 11.50 -4.90
CA LEU A 103 -5.30 10.99 -4.74
C LEU A 103 -5.51 10.57 -3.28
N PHE A 104 -6.61 11.00 -2.69
CA PHE A 104 -7.04 10.67 -1.33
C PHE A 104 -8.49 10.20 -1.39
N GLY A 105 -8.74 8.91 -1.00
CA GLY A 105 -10.09 8.36 -0.93
C GLY A 105 -10.86 8.92 0.25
N GLU A 106 -10.26 8.92 1.42
CA GLU A 106 -10.75 9.31 2.75
C GLU A 106 -11.63 8.22 3.39
N SER A 107 -12.96 8.20 3.25
CA SER A 107 -13.85 7.24 3.94
C SER A 107 -14.82 6.56 3.00
N GLY A 108 -14.80 5.24 2.94
CA GLY A 108 -15.60 4.38 2.08
C GLY A 108 -14.74 3.43 1.27
N ASP A 109 -15.35 2.46 0.59
CA ASP A 109 -14.65 1.50 -0.24
C ASP A 109 -14.28 2.15 -1.59
N ASP A 110 -13.07 2.73 -1.69
CA ASP A 110 -12.66 3.58 -2.78
C ASP A 110 -11.88 2.87 -3.89
N PHE A 111 -11.92 3.41 -5.09
CA PHE A 111 -11.06 3.02 -6.20
C PHE A 111 -10.17 4.19 -6.64
N LEU A 112 -8.86 4.06 -6.46
CA LEU A 112 -7.86 5.05 -6.83
C LEU A 112 -6.96 4.52 -7.94
N ARG A 113 -6.71 5.34 -8.97
CA ARG A 113 -5.75 5.03 -10.02
C ARG A 113 -4.90 6.24 -10.36
N GLY A 114 -3.57 6.13 -10.12
CA GLY A 114 -2.60 7.17 -10.43
C GLY A 114 -2.50 7.43 -11.93
N GLY A 115 -1.84 6.57 -12.66
CA GLY A 115 -1.81 6.65 -14.12
C GLY A 115 -0.44 6.62 -14.74
N GLU A 116 0.07 7.70 -15.32
CA GLU A 116 1.44 7.83 -15.83
C GLU A 116 2.25 8.73 -14.89
N ASN A 117 3.51 8.41 -14.66
CA ASN A 117 4.50 9.07 -13.80
C ASN A 117 4.32 8.73 -12.30
N ALA A 118 4.88 9.54 -11.42
CA ALA A 118 5.05 9.18 -10.02
C ALA A 118 3.91 9.75 -9.17
N ASP A 119 3.03 8.89 -8.72
CA ASP A 119 1.80 9.24 -8.03
C ASP A 119 1.84 8.93 -6.53
N LEU A 120 0.98 9.60 -5.78
CA LEU A 120 0.69 9.32 -4.38
C LEU A 120 -0.79 9.00 -4.24
N LEU A 121 -1.09 7.78 -3.79
CA LEU A 121 -2.43 7.28 -3.52
C LEU A 121 -2.55 6.94 -2.04
N ASP A 122 -3.62 7.40 -1.41
CA ASP A 122 -3.95 7.13 -0.01
C ASP A 122 -5.44 6.74 0.03
N GLY A 123 -5.73 5.47 0.34
CA GLY A 123 -7.11 4.95 0.39
C GLY A 123 -7.87 5.59 1.54
N GLY A 124 -7.48 5.32 2.77
CA GLY A 124 -8.06 5.98 3.93
C GLY A 124 -8.70 5.06 4.94
N GLU A 125 -10.02 5.12 5.14
CA GLU A 125 -10.82 4.23 5.97
C GLU A 125 -11.66 3.31 5.08
N ASP A 126 -11.91 2.06 5.54
CA ASP A 126 -12.65 0.99 4.86
C ASP A 126 -11.82 0.25 3.77
N ASP A 127 -12.43 -0.66 2.99
CA ASP A 127 -11.71 -1.61 2.12
C ASP A 127 -11.43 -1.01 0.73
N ASP A 128 -10.21 -0.58 0.47
CA ASP A 128 -9.83 0.19 -0.71
C ASP A 128 -9.15 -0.62 -1.83
N ARG A 129 -9.17 -0.06 -3.04
CA ARG A 129 -8.45 -0.58 -4.19
C ARG A 129 -7.59 0.50 -4.85
N LEU A 130 -6.26 0.35 -4.78
CA LEU A 130 -5.28 1.29 -5.29
C LEU A 130 -4.49 0.70 -6.46
N GLU A 131 -4.35 1.45 -7.57
CA GLU A 131 -3.55 1.08 -8.74
C GLU A 131 -2.62 2.25 -9.13
N GLY A 132 -1.27 2.11 -8.94
CA GLY A 132 -0.28 3.11 -9.37
C GLY A 132 -0.21 3.21 -10.88
N ALA A 133 -0.09 2.11 -11.54
CA ALA A 133 -0.05 1.85 -12.97
C ALA A 133 1.35 2.02 -13.60
N LYS A 134 1.79 3.18 -14.03
CA LYS A 134 3.15 3.39 -14.54
C LYS A 134 3.83 4.51 -13.81
N GLY A 135 4.95 4.25 -13.21
CA GLY A 135 5.68 5.30 -12.54
C GLY A 135 6.61 4.81 -11.47
N THR A 136 6.85 5.65 -10.51
CA THR A 136 7.44 5.28 -9.24
C THR A 136 6.46 5.76 -8.20
N ASP A 137 5.54 4.89 -7.88
CA ASP A 137 4.33 5.25 -7.17
C ASP A 137 4.44 4.99 -5.67
N THR A 138 3.64 5.68 -4.89
CA THR A 138 3.49 5.46 -3.46
C THR A 138 2.03 5.21 -3.15
N LEU A 139 1.72 4.01 -2.67
CA LEU A 139 0.38 3.56 -2.34
C LEU A 139 0.30 3.29 -0.84
N ILE A 140 -0.72 3.82 -0.20
CA ILE A 140 -1.04 3.63 1.21
C ILE A 140 -2.49 3.17 1.27
N GLY A 141 -2.74 1.93 1.76
CA GLY A 141 -4.10 1.42 1.94
C GLY A 141 -4.81 2.20 3.03
N GLY A 142 -4.43 1.99 4.27
CA GLY A 142 -4.97 2.74 5.41
C GLY A 142 -5.58 1.85 6.46
N LEU A 143 -6.86 1.98 6.73
CA LEU A 143 -7.64 1.11 7.61
C LEU A 143 -8.57 0.28 6.74
N GLY A 144 -8.51 -1.04 6.81
CA GLY A 144 -9.39 -1.89 6.04
C GLY A 144 -8.67 -3.09 5.43
N ALA A 145 -9.34 -3.83 4.60
CA ALA A 145 -8.72 -4.93 3.87
C ALA A 145 -8.46 -4.48 2.42
N ASP A 146 -7.28 -3.96 2.17
CA ASP A 146 -6.95 -3.21 0.98
C ASP A 146 -6.33 -4.07 -0.13
N PHE A 147 -6.51 -3.63 -1.37
CA PHE A 147 -5.81 -4.18 -2.52
C PHE A 147 -4.92 -3.12 -3.16
N LEU A 148 -3.60 -3.32 -3.10
CA LEU A 148 -2.60 -2.40 -3.61
C LEU A 148 -1.87 -3.02 -4.79
N LYS A 149 -1.84 -2.29 -5.92
CA LYS A 149 -1.11 -2.69 -7.12
C LYS A 149 -0.19 -1.57 -7.60
N GLY A 150 1.14 -1.77 -7.48
CA GLY A 150 2.15 -0.82 -7.97
C GLY A 150 2.07 -0.64 -9.48
N GLY A 151 2.44 -1.63 -10.23
CA GLY A 151 2.39 -1.61 -11.70
C GLY A 151 3.77 -1.60 -12.32
N GLU A 152 3.99 -0.82 -13.41
CA GLU A 152 5.33 -0.71 -14.02
C GLU A 152 6.13 0.37 -13.28
N GLY A 153 7.21 0.01 -12.62
CA GLY A 153 8.09 0.99 -11.98
C GLY A 153 8.71 0.48 -10.69
N ASN A 154 9.29 1.37 -9.91
CA ASN A 154 9.80 1.00 -8.61
C ASN A 154 8.90 1.62 -7.55
N ASP A 155 7.99 0.83 -7.04
CA ASP A 155 6.86 1.29 -6.26
C ASP A 155 7.06 1.08 -4.74
N SER A 156 6.32 1.84 -3.95
CA SER A 156 6.29 1.71 -2.50
C SER A 156 4.85 1.51 -2.05
N LEU A 157 4.55 0.32 -1.52
CA LEU A 157 3.23 -0.10 -1.10
C LEU A 157 3.23 -0.32 0.41
N VAL A 158 2.28 0.29 1.10
CA VAL A 158 2.06 0.15 2.55
C VAL A 158 0.59 -0.19 2.76
N GLY A 159 0.28 -1.37 3.30
CA GLY A 159 -1.10 -1.78 3.55
C GLY A 159 -1.75 -0.92 4.63
N GLY A 160 -1.37 -1.09 5.84
CA GLY A 160 -1.94 -0.37 6.95
C GLY A 160 -2.55 -1.31 8.00
N GLU A 161 -3.71 -0.98 8.55
CA GLU A 161 -4.45 -1.88 9.45
C GLU A 161 -5.42 -2.74 8.66
N GLY A 162 -5.33 -4.07 8.79
CA GLY A 162 -6.24 -5.01 8.17
C GLY A 162 -5.52 -6.12 7.41
N VAL A 163 -6.25 -6.90 6.66
CA VAL A 163 -5.67 -7.99 5.86
C VAL A 163 -5.54 -7.53 4.42
N ASP A 164 -4.33 -7.17 4.03
CA ASP A 164 -4.07 -6.51 2.77
C ASP A 164 -3.55 -7.47 1.68
N THR A 165 -3.69 -7.05 0.44
CA THR A 165 -3.17 -7.77 -0.71
C THR A 165 -2.34 -6.85 -1.60
N PHE A 166 -1.10 -7.25 -1.86
CA PHE A 166 -0.13 -6.46 -2.61
C PHE A 166 0.26 -7.16 -3.91
N GLU A 167 0.29 -6.40 -5.00
CA GLU A 167 0.92 -6.76 -6.25
C GLU A 167 1.96 -5.67 -6.60
N GLY A 168 3.27 -5.91 -6.41
CA GLY A 168 4.32 -4.95 -6.77
C GLY A 168 4.32 -4.70 -8.28
N GLY A 169 4.60 -5.70 -9.04
CA GLY A 169 4.61 -5.65 -10.49
C GLY A 169 6.01 -5.71 -11.08
N PRO A 170 6.22 -5.23 -12.32
CA PRO A 170 7.55 -5.11 -12.90
C PRO A 170 8.33 -3.93 -12.33
N GLY A 171 9.39 -4.19 -11.57
CA GLY A 171 10.22 -3.13 -11.00
C GLY A 171 11.05 -3.61 -9.84
N ALA A 172 11.60 -2.69 -9.08
CA ALA A 172 12.21 -2.99 -7.79
C ALA A 172 11.34 -2.34 -6.72
N ASP A 173 10.43 -3.12 -6.16
CA ASP A 173 9.35 -2.64 -5.34
C ASP A 173 9.66 -2.78 -3.83
N THR A 174 8.93 -2.03 -3.03
CA THR A 174 8.97 -2.14 -1.58
C THR A 174 7.57 -2.35 -1.06
N LEU A 175 7.31 -3.53 -0.50
CA LEU A 175 6.03 -3.94 0.04
C LEU A 175 6.14 -4.01 1.57
N ILE A 176 5.27 -3.32 2.28
CA ILE A 176 5.29 -3.22 3.74
C ILE A 176 3.93 -3.65 4.29
N GLY A 177 3.86 -4.89 4.78
CA GLY A 177 2.69 -5.48 5.42
C GLY A 177 2.62 -5.27 6.93
N ILE A 178 3.46 -4.41 7.49
CA ILE A 178 3.47 -4.11 8.94
C ILE A 178 3.19 -2.65 9.23
N LEU A 179 2.44 -2.39 10.29
CA LEU A 179 2.29 -1.04 10.85
C LEU A 179 3.48 -0.66 11.74
N GLY A 180 4.07 0.50 11.54
CA GLY A 180 5.03 1.11 12.45
C GLY A 180 6.49 1.05 12.04
N GLU A 181 7.39 1.49 12.93
CA GLU A 181 8.85 1.44 12.70
C GLU A 181 9.37 0.02 12.96
N TYR A 182 10.30 -0.46 12.14
CA TYR A 182 10.96 -1.79 12.20
C TYR A 182 11.59 -2.16 13.55
N THR A 183 11.48 -1.32 14.56
CA THR A 183 12.21 -1.41 15.84
C THR A 183 11.35 -1.71 17.06
N GLU A 184 10.05 -1.65 16.96
CA GLU A 184 9.14 -2.05 18.05
C GLU A 184 8.16 -3.08 17.53
N ALA A 185 7.94 -4.17 18.28
CA ALA A 185 6.80 -5.03 18.03
C ALA A 185 5.56 -4.13 18.03
N PRO A 186 4.85 -3.99 16.93
CA PRO A 186 3.62 -3.22 16.93
C PRO A 186 2.73 -3.84 18.00
N ALA A 187 2.34 -3.03 19.00
CA ALA A 187 1.45 -3.49 20.05
C ALA A 187 0.07 -3.87 19.49
N ASP A 188 -0.12 -3.65 18.23
CA ASP A 188 -1.30 -3.89 17.42
C ASP A 188 -0.91 -4.18 15.95
N ASP A 189 -0.13 -5.22 15.69
CA ASP A 189 -0.23 -5.94 14.43
C ASP A 189 -1.52 -6.76 14.54
N ALA A 190 -2.63 -6.06 14.40
CA ALA A 190 -3.98 -6.63 14.52
C ALA A 190 -4.45 -7.23 13.18
N ASP A 191 -3.67 -7.02 12.16
CA ASP A 191 -3.82 -7.66 10.88
C ASP A 191 -3.26 -9.07 10.98
N ASP A 192 -4.01 -10.00 10.62
CA ASP A 192 -3.67 -11.41 10.71
C ASP A 192 -3.47 -11.98 9.29
N GLY A 193 -2.42 -11.54 8.62
CA GLY A 193 -1.85 -12.25 7.48
C GLY A 193 -2.12 -11.67 6.09
N ASP A 194 -1.30 -10.72 5.73
CA ASP A 194 -1.24 -10.12 4.41
C ASP A 194 -0.73 -11.08 3.33
N ILE A 195 -1.03 -10.74 2.10
CA ILE A 195 -0.52 -11.42 0.90
C ILE A 195 0.35 -10.44 0.12
N LEU A 196 1.66 -10.69 0.09
CA LEU A 196 2.64 -9.81 -0.53
C LEU A 196 3.30 -10.48 -1.75
N GLU A 197 3.01 -9.99 -2.95
CA GLU A 197 3.54 -10.50 -4.22
C GLU A 197 4.44 -9.43 -4.89
N GLY A 198 5.78 -9.62 -4.88
CA GLY A 198 6.76 -8.71 -5.48
C GLY A 198 6.68 -8.67 -7.00
N TRP A 199 6.53 -9.82 -7.63
CA TRP A 199 6.52 -10.06 -9.08
C TRP A 199 7.92 -10.03 -9.68
N ASN A 200 8.18 -9.18 -10.70
CA ASN A 200 9.47 -9.15 -11.41
C ASN A 200 10.32 -7.97 -10.92
N GLY A 201 11.47 -8.25 -10.42
CA GLY A 201 12.39 -7.23 -9.96
C GLY A 201 13.21 -7.68 -8.79
N ALA A 202 13.92 -6.77 -8.18
CA ALA A 202 14.61 -7.03 -6.92
C ALA A 202 13.85 -6.30 -5.82
N ASP A 203 12.95 -7.02 -5.19
CA ASP A 203 11.95 -6.47 -4.30
C ASP A 203 12.39 -6.50 -2.83
N ILE A 204 11.81 -5.61 -2.04
CA ILE A 204 11.97 -5.61 -0.58
C ILE A 204 10.60 -5.88 0.02
N ILE A 205 10.43 -7.03 0.66
CA ILE A 205 9.17 -7.47 1.23
C ILE A 205 9.31 -7.54 2.74
N VAL A 206 8.60 -6.68 3.44
CA VAL A 206 8.62 -6.56 4.90
C VAL A 206 7.36 -7.16 5.48
N MET A 207 7.52 -8.24 6.25
CA MET A 207 6.45 -9.11 6.70
C MET A 207 6.22 -9.01 8.20
N GLY A 208 4.96 -8.99 8.61
CA GLY A 208 4.46 -9.09 9.97
C GLY A 208 3.97 -10.48 10.37
N ASN A 209 3.04 -10.53 11.29
CA ASN A 209 2.46 -11.76 11.80
C ASN A 209 1.47 -12.38 10.82
N GLY A 210 1.67 -13.64 10.47
CA GLY A 210 0.74 -14.38 9.62
C GLY A 210 0.86 -14.11 8.13
N ASP A 211 1.70 -13.18 7.70
CA ASP A 211 1.88 -12.81 6.31
C ASP A 211 2.39 -13.95 5.43
N GLN A 212 2.05 -13.87 4.16
CA GLN A 212 2.56 -14.76 3.14
C GLN A 212 3.18 -13.95 2.02
N ALA A 213 4.45 -14.22 1.71
CA ALA A 213 5.23 -13.49 0.74
C ALA A 213 5.72 -14.36 -0.41
N TRP A 214 5.66 -13.81 -1.62
CA TRP A 214 6.25 -14.31 -2.83
C TRP A 214 7.11 -13.20 -3.46
N GLY A 215 8.38 -13.48 -3.72
CA GLY A 215 9.25 -12.58 -4.48
C GLY A 215 8.81 -12.55 -5.93
N GLU A 216 8.66 -13.73 -6.53
CA GLU A 216 8.18 -13.87 -7.89
C GLU A 216 6.83 -14.58 -7.92
N TYR A 217 5.87 -14.09 -8.72
CA TYR A 217 4.56 -14.70 -8.83
C TYR A 217 4.33 -15.33 -10.21
N GLY A 218 3.91 -16.60 -10.21
CA GLY A 218 3.48 -17.29 -11.43
C GLY A 218 4.38 -18.45 -11.87
N THR A 219 4.04 -19.03 -13.02
CA THR A 219 4.77 -20.16 -13.63
C THR A 219 5.85 -19.72 -14.61
N GLY A 220 6.26 -18.47 -14.56
CA GLY A 220 7.34 -17.90 -15.35
C GLY A 220 8.70 -18.44 -14.88
N PRO A 221 9.75 -18.39 -15.71
CA PRO A 221 11.09 -18.57 -15.21
C PRO A 221 11.40 -17.38 -14.29
N ALA A 222 11.98 -17.68 -13.12
CA ALA A 222 12.57 -16.67 -12.25
C ALA A 222 13.35 -15.65 -13.08
N ASP A 223 13.12 -14.38 -12.89
CA ASP A 223 13.83 -13.33 -13.62
C ASP A 223 15.30 -13.24 -13.20
N GLY A 224 15.64 -13.89 -12.07
CA GLY A 224 16.99 -13.97 -11.51
C GLY A 224 17.39 -12.68 -10.80
N ALA A 225 16.47 -11.77 -10.54
CA ALA A 225 16.64 -10.70 -9.60
C ALA A 225 16.53 -11.27 -8.16
N GLY A 226 17.23 -10.68 -7.22
CA GLY A 226 17.24 -11.22 -5.87
C GLY A 226 16.39 -10.38 -4.93
N ASP A 227 15.42 -11.02 -4.30
CA ASP A 227 14.51 -10.39 -3.37
C ASP A 227 15.03 -10.38 -1.95
N PHE A 228 14.55 -9.42 -1.17
CA PHE A 228 14.87 -9.29 0.24
C PHE A 228 13.62 -9.53 1.07
N PHE A 229 13.55 -10.69 1.72
CA PHE A 229 12.50 -11.00 2.67
C PHE A 229 12.92 -10.57 4.07
N VAL A 230 12.19 -9.64 4.64
CA VAL A 230 12.53 -8.96 5.88
C VAL A 230 11.51 -9.30 6.97
N SER A 231 11.97 -9.80 8.11
CA SER A 231 11.16 -10.01 9.30
C SER A 231 11.97 -9.67 10.56
N GLY A 232 11.39 -9.84 11.76
CA GLY A 232 12.08 -9.48 12.99
C GLY A 232 11.49 -10.10 14.25
N ILE A 233 11.98 -9.60 15.39
CA ILE A 233 11.61 -10.10 16.75
C ILE A 233 10.15 -9.81 17.11
N TRP A 234 9.44 -9.04 16.30
CA TRP A 234 8.01 -8.78 16.47
C TRP A 234 7.11 -9.94 16.04
N ALA A 235 7.63 -10.89 15.26
CA ALA A 235 6.87 -12.09 14.92
C ALA A 235 6.52 -12.86 16.19
N SER A 236 5.24 -13.11 16.41
CA SER A 236 4.71 -13.68 17.65
C SER A 236 4.19 -15.12 17.48
N ASP A 237 2.87 -15.29 17.51
CA ASP A 237 2.24 -16.61 17.52
C ASP A 237 2.08 -17.20 16.12
N THR A 238 2.10 -16.38 15.08
CA THR A 238 1.98 -16.75 13.66
C THR A 238 3.12 -16.14 12.86
N PRO A 239 4.26 -16.83 12.71
CA PRO A 239 5.38 -16.32 11.94
C PRO A 239 4.99 -16.17 10.46
N PRO A 240 5.53 -15.15 9.75
CA PRO A 240 5.34 -14.99 8.32
C PRO A 240 5.93 -16.14 7.51
N ILE A 241 5.40 -16.39 6.32
CA ILE A 241 5.80 -17.50 5.46
C ILE A 241 6.30 -16.99 4.12
N VAL A 242 7.55 -17.26 3.79
CA VAL A 242 8.11 -17.07 2.45
C VAL A 242 7.81 -18.32 1.61
N ARG A 243 7.23 -18.14 0.42
CA ARG A 243 6.68 -19.22 -0.40
C ARG A 243 7.54 -19.68 -1.56
N ASP A 244 8.39 -18.83 -2.12
CA ASP A 244 9.13 -19.10 -3.36
C ASP A 244 10.64 -18.75 -3.30
N TYR A 245 11.22 -18.79 -2.14
CA TYR A 245 12.62 -18.45 -1.90
C TYR A 245 13.60 -19.16 -2.85
N ASP A 246 14.41 -18.38 -3.61
CA ASP A 246 15.54 -18.89 -4.39
C ASP A 246 16.88 -18.62 -3.65
N PRO A 247 17.52 -19.64 -3.08
CA PRO A 247 18.76 -19.47 -2.33
C PRO A 247 19.95 -18.98 -3.15
N LEU A 248 19.82 -18.87 -4.49
CA LEU A 248 20.87 -18.36 -5.37
C LEU A 248 20.71 -16.86 -5.67
N ALA A 249 19.52 -16.34 -5.49
CA ALA A 249 19.17 -14.95 -5.78
C ALA A 249 18.75 -14.19 -4.52
N ASP A 250 17.87 -14.76 -3.70
CA ASP A 250 17.19 -14.08 -2.61
C ASP A 250 18.00 -14.01 -1.31
N GLN A 251 17.64 -13.06 -0.47
CA GLN A 251 18.24 -12.83 0.84
C GLN A 251 17.20 -12.80 1.95
N LEU A 252 17.37 -13.62 2.97
CA LEU A 252 16.60 -13.52 4.21
C LEU A 252 17.27 -12.51 5.16
N VAL A 253 16.49 -11.56 5.66
CA VAL A 253 16.96 -10.48 6.53
C VAL A 253 16.17 -10.49 7.83
N LEU A 254 16.86 -10.56 8.96
CA LEU A 254 16.22 -10.50 10.27
C LEU A 254 16.71 -9.31 11.07
N TYR A 255 15.77 -8.49 11.51
CA TYR A 255 16.04 -7.39 12.44
C TYR A 255 15.96 -7.88 13.90
N TYR A 256 16.85 -7.37 14.76
CA TYR A 256 16.83 -7.63 16.18
C TYR A 256 17.12 -6.35 16.99
N ASP A 257 16.71 -6.33 18.26
CA ASP A 257 16.95 -5.20 19.16
C ASP A 257 18.47 -4.96 19.38
N ALA A 258 18.97 -3.82 18.87
CA ALA A 258 20.36 -3.41 19.05
C ALA A 258 20.74 -3.13 20.52
N GLY A 259 19.77 -2.96 21.41
CA GLY A 259 19.95 -2.83 22.84
C GLY A 259 20.06 -4.17 23.59
N ALA A 260 19.82 -5.29 22.90
CA ALA A 260 19.98 -6.62 23.49
C ALA A 260 21.43 -6.85 23.98
N PRO A 261 21.61 -7.49 25.13
CA PRO A 261 22.95 -7.67 25.74
C PRO A 261 23.88 -8.55 24.89
N GLU A 262 23.34 -9.39 24.03
CA GLU A 262 24.04 -10.29 23.11
C GLU A 262 23.34 -10.31 21.77
N THR A 263 24.09 -10.58 20.70
CA THR A 263 23.50 -10.86 19.39
C THR A 263 22.69 -12.17 19.49
N PRO A 264 21.42 -12.21 19.06
CA PRO A 264 20.62 -13.42 19.15
C PRO A 264 21.22 -14.56 18.33
N GLU A 265 21.00 -15.78 18.80
CA GLU A 265 21.40 -16.98 18.06
C GLU A 265 20.36 -17.30 16.99
N VAL A 266 20.80 -17.40 15.74
CA VAL A 266 19.97 -17.88 14.63
C VAL A 266 19.96 -19.40 14.62
N THR A 267 18.78 -19.99 14.64
CA THR A 267 18.59 -21.43 14.44
C THR A 267 17.67 -21.69 13.27
N VAL A 268 18.04 -22.67 12.46
CA VAL A 268 17.21 -23.11 11.31
C VAL A 268 16.85 -24.57 11.53
N THR A 269 15.56 -24.84 11.51
CA THR A 269 15.00 -26.20 11.68
C THR A 269 14.16 -26.56 10.46
N SER A 270 14.49 -27.69 9.83
CA SER A 270 13.68 -28.19 8.71
C SER A 270 12.60 -29.17 9.19
N VAL A 271 11.38 -28.97 8.73
CA VAL A 271 10.24 -29.85 8.99
C VAL A 271 9.68 -30.33 7.67
N VAL A 272 9.48 -31.64 7.51
CA VAL A 272 8.90 -32.23 6.29
C VAL A 272 7.48 -32.72 6.57
N ILE A 273 6.49 -32.09 5.93
CA ILE A 273 5.08 -32.46 6.06
C ILE A 273 4.55 -32.84 4.67
N SER A 274 4.08 -34.07 4.53
CA SER A 274 3.47 -34.58 3.30
C SER A 274 4.35 -34.43 2.03
N GLY A 275 5.67 -34.38 2.20
CA GLY A 275 6.64 -34.27 1.10
C GLY A 275 7.03 -32.83 0.74
N SER A 276 6.47 -31.84 1.42
CA SER A 276 6.97 -30.44 1.39
C SER A 276 7.90 -30.20 2.56
N THR A 277 8.94 -29.44 2.34
CA THR A 277 9.91 -29.01 3.36
C THR A 277 9.64 -27.58 3.73
N THR A 278 9.49 -27.31 5.01
CA THR A 278 9.43 -25.96 5.58
C THR A 278 10.64 -25.75 6.48
N PHE A 279 11.31 -24.61 6.37
CA PHE A 279 12.34 -24.19 7.28
C PHE A 279 11.77 -23.20 8.28
N GLU A 280 11.88 -23.52 9.56
CA GLU A 280 11.59 -22.59 10.65
C GLU A 280 12.89 -21.85 11.03
N ILE A 281 12.87 -20.53 10.93
CA ILE A 281 13.98 -19.66 11.29
C ILE A 281 13.65 -18.98 12.60
N ALA A 282 14.50 -19.17 13.60
CA ALA A 282 14.26 -18.64 14.93
C ALA A 282 15.46 -17.78 15.43
N LEU A 283 15.12 -16.72 16.16
CA LEU A 283 16.04 -15.94 16.96
C LEU A 283 15.85 -16.33 18.45
N ASP A 284 16.91 -16.84 19.10
CA ASP A 284 16.88 -17.24 20.51
C ASP A 284 15.70 -18.14 20.92
N THR A 285 15.27 -19.04 20.04
CA THR A 285 14.13 -19.96 20.23
C THR A 285 12.74 -19.42 19.88
N VAL A 286 12.61 -18.18 19.44
CA VAL A 286 11.37 -17.63 18.90
C VAL A 286 11.41 -17.76 17.38
N VAL A 287 10.41 -18.46 16.79
CA VAL A 287 10.30 -18.54 15.33
C VAL A 287 9.87 -17.17 14.81
N VAL A 288 10.65 -16.62 13.91
CA VAL A 288 10.43 -15.27 13.35
C VAL A 288 10.13 -15.29 11.86
N MET A 289 10.30 -16.43 11.21
CA MET A 289 10.01 -16.63 9.80
C MET A 289 9.90 -18.12 9.48
N GLU A 290 9.03 -18.46 8.56
CA GLU A 290 8.98 -19.78 7.91
C GLU A 290 9.27 -19.64 6.42
N VAL A 291 9.99 -20.60 5.84
CA VAL A 291 10.26 -20.65 4.40
C VAL A 291 9.74 -21.98 3.85
N ASP A 292 8.76 -21.92 2.96
CA ASP A 292 8.22 -23.10 2.29
C ASP A 292 9.08 -23.47 1.08
N ALA A 293 10.00 -24.39 1.26
CA ALA A 293 10.84 -24.91 0.19
C ALA A 293 10.13 -25.90 -0.74
N GLY A 294 8.88 -26.23 -0.46
CA GLY A 294 8.14 -27.20 -1.28
C GLY A 294 8.87 -28.54 -1.41
N THR A 295 9.12 -28.94 -2.67
CA THR A 295 9.91 -30.14 -3.02
C THR A 295 11.33 -29.79 -3.49
N ALA A 296 11.75 -28.53 -3.36
CA ALA A 296 13.08 -28.09 -3.75
C ALA A 296 14.15 -28.76 -2.88
N GLY A 297 15.24 -29.11 -3.49
CA GLY A 297 16.31 -29.87 -2.83
C GLY A 297 17.41 -28.99 -2.21
N TYR A 298 17.09 -27.79 -1.73
CA TYR A 298 18.04 -26.90 -1.07
C TYR A 298 17.94 -26.97 0.46
N THR A 299 18.93 -26.45 1.13
CA THR A 299 18.96 -26.25 2.60
C THR A 299 19.24 -24.79 2.88
N ILE A 300 18.66 -24.27 3.96
CA ILE A 300 18.98 -22.96 4.50
C ILE A 300 19.85 -23.17 5.74
N GLU A 301 20.97 -22.49 5.80
CA GLU A 301 21.89 -22.54 6.93
C GLU A 301 21.85 -21.17 7.68
N PRO A 302 22.20 -21.12 8.97
CA PRO A 302 22.21 -19.85 9.69
C PRO A 302 23.08 -18.75 9.06
N ASP A 303 24.11 -19.13 8.31
CA ASP A 303 25.02 -18.20 7.63
C ASP A 303 24.41 -17.60 6.35
N ASP A 304 23.28 -18.12 5.86
CA ASP A 304 22.52 -17.58 4.73
C ASP A 304 21.63 -16.41 5.14
N ILE A 305 21.52 -16.13 6.45
CA ILE A 305 20.60 -15.15 7.00
C ILE A 305 21.36 -13.90 7.44
N LEU A 306 20.95 -12.75 6.92
CA LEU A 306 21.52 -11.46 7.30
C LEU A 306 20.87 -10.95 8.60
N LEU A 307 21.65 -10.82 9.67
CA LEU A 307 21.21 -10.18 10.90
C LEU A 307 21.50 -8.68 10.87
N VAL A 308 20.48 -7.88 11.09
CA VAL A 308 20.59 -6.42 11.12
C VAL A 308 20.15 -5.89 12.49
N PRO A 309 21.03 -5.18 13.22
CA PRO A 309 20.63 -4.53 14.47
C PRO A 309 19.72 -3.33 14.17
N GLY A 310 18.47 -3.38 14.67
CA GLY A 310 17.55 -2.25 14.67
C GLY A 310 18.04 -1.19 15.66
N SER A 311 17.94 0.08 15.32
CA SER A 311 18.15 1.16 16.28
C SER A 311 16.85 1.40 17.03
N VAL A 312 16.82 1.10 18.32
CA VAL A 312 15.76 1.64 19.19
C VAL A 312 16.01 3.15 19.27
N ALA A 313 15.15 3.94 18.64
CA ALA A 313 15.23 5.40 18.66
C ALA A 313 14.62 5.97 19.96
#